data_bfa218c2aeb8a9677c2ee80c8aed6a6d
#
_entry.id   bfa218c2aeb8a9677c2ee80c8aed6a6d
#
_cell.length_a   1.000
_cell.length_b   1.000
_cell.length_c   1.000
_cell.angle_alpha   90.00
_cell.angle_beta   90.00
_cell.angle_gamma   90.00
#
_symmetry.space_group_name_H-M   'P 1'
#
loop_
_entity.id
_entity.type
_entity.pdbx_description
1 polymer ?
#
loop_
_entity_poly.entity_id
_entity_poly.type
_entity_poly.pdbx_seq_one_letter_code
_entity_poly.pdbx_strand_id
1 'polypeptide(L)'
;CGEETALIHSMEGKRGEPTLKPPFPAESGYLGKPTNVNNVETLANIPIILTRGAEWFSTIGTEFSKGTKVFALAGKINNVGLIEVPMGTTLREVIYEIGGGIKGGKKFKAVQTGGPSGGCLTEKHLDTPIDFDNLLAEGSMMGSGGMIVMDEDDCMVSVARFYLDFTVEESCGKCTPCRIGNKRLLEILNKITEGRGSEKDLQTLSTLGQVIKDTALCGLGQTSPNPVLSTLNNFYDEYVKHVREKTCRARQCKSLLTYTINPELCIGCHLCFK
;
A
#
# COMPACT_ATOMS: atom_id res chain seq x y z
N CYS A 1 -1.08 -4.26 -13.44
CA CYS A 1 -0.39 -4.37 -12.16
C CYS A 1 0.97 -5.10 -12.24
N GLY A 2 1.69 -5.08 -13.37
CA GLY A 2 3.03 -5.68 -13.48
C GLY A 2 3.10 -7.20 -13.51
N GLU A 3 1.96 -7.91 -13.59
CA GLU A 3 1.95 -9.35 -13.81
C GLU A 3 2.27 -9.64 -15.28
N GLU A 4 3.46 -10.17 -15.52
CA GLU A 4 4.02 -10.32 -16.86
C GLU A 4 3.21 -11.25 -17.77
N THR A 5 2.68 -12.37 -17.24
CA THR A 5 1.89 -13.32 -18.03
C THR A 5 0.52 -12.75 -18.40
N ALA A 6 -0.08 -11.95 -17.53
CA ALA A 6 -1.32 -11.24 -17.82
C ALA A 6 -1.11 -10.16 -18.90
N LEU A 7 0.04 -9.45 -18.87
CA LEU A 7 0.42 -8.49 -19.90
C LEU A 7 0.57 -9.16 -21.26
N ILE A 8 1.29 -10.28 -21.31
CA ILE A 8 1.49 -11.07 -22.55
C ILE A 8 0.14 -11.53 -23.12
N HIS A 9 -0.76 -12.07 -22.29
CA HIS A 9 -2.10 -12.46 -22.73
C HIS A 9 -2.90 -11.28 -23.31
N SER A 10 -2.83 -10.11 -22.66
CA SER A 10 -3.48 -8.91 -23.16
C SER A 10 -2.95 -8.49 -24.53
N MET A 11 -1.63 -8.55 -24.74
CA MET A 11 -0.98 -8.27 -26.03
C MET A 11 -1.38 -9.27 -27.13
N GLU A 12 -1.69 -10.51 -26.75
CA GLU A 12 -2.19 -11.56 -27.65
C GLU A 12 -3.70 -11.47 -27.94
N GLY A 13 -4.38 -10.42 -27.44
CA GLY A 13 -5.85 -10.25 -27.59
C GLY A 13 -6.65 -11.19 -26.70
N LYS A 14 -6.03 -11.87 -25.74
CA LYS A 14 -6.68 -12.71 -24.75
C LYS A 14 -7.05 -11.90 -23.51
N ARG A 15 -7.84 -12.49 -22.62
CA ARG A 15 -8.10 -11.89 -21.31
C ARG A 15 -6.79 -11.74 -20.53
N GLY A 16 -6.52 -10.54 -19.98
CA GLY A 16 -5.35 -10.25 -19.18
C GLY A 16 -5.41 -10.91 -17.81
N GLU A 17 -5.15 -12.21 -17.77
CA GLU A 17 -5.11 -13.00 -16.54
C GLU A 17 -3.80 -13.81 -16.44
N PRO A 18 -3.28 -14.05 -15.22
CA PRO A 18 -2.01 -14.74 -15.02
C PRO A 18 -2.10 -16.23 -15.35
N THR A 19 -0.96 -16.80 -15.72
CA THR A 19 -0.75 -18.24 -15.82
C THR A 19 0.19 -18.76 -14.74
N LEU A 20 0.14 -20.05 -14.50
CA LEU A 20 1.11 -20.73 -13.64
C LEU A 20 2.49 -20.74 -14.30
N LYS A 21 3.52 -20.67 -13.48
CA LYS A 21 4.92 -20.85 -13.86
C LYS A 21 5.42 -22.15 -13.22
N PRO A 22 6.24 -22.96 -13.87
CA PRO A 22 6.74 -22.89 -15.23
C PRO A 22 5.66 -23.18 -16.31
N PRO A 23 5.85 -22.80 -17.61
CA PRO A 23 7.05 -22.14 -18.14
C PRO A 23 7.11 -20.66 -17.75
N PHE A 24 8.32 -20.13 -17.61
CA PHE A 24 8.55 -18.71 -17.45
C PHE A 24 8.49 -17.98 -18.80
N PRO A 25 8.17 -16.66 -18.84
CA PRO A 25 8.15 -15.91 -20.09
C PRO A 25 9.47 -15.95 -20.86
N ALA A 26 10.60 -16.07 -20.17
CA ALA A 26 11.92 -16.26 -20.80
C ALA A 26 12.04 -17.57 -21.62
N GLU A 27 11.22 -18.55 -21.31
CA GLU A 27 11.15 -19.82 -22.04
C GLU A 27 10.02 -19.80 -23.08
N SER A 28 8.84 -19.33 -22.69
CA SER A 28 7.63 -19.29 -23.51
C SER A 28 6.73 -18.13 -23.11
N GLY A 29 6.89 -16.99 -23.76
CA GLY A 29 6.12 -15.78 -23.55
C GLY A 29 5.23 -15.39 -24.73
N TYR A 30 5.38 -14.17 -25.24
CA TYR A 30 4.55 -13.63 -26.32
C TYR A 30 4.61 -14.48 -27.59
N LEU A 31 3.44 -14.92 -28.05
CA LEU A 31 3.28 -15.87 -29.17
C LEU A 31 4.10 -17.17 -29.02
N GLY A 32 4.29 -17.62 -27.78
CA GLY A 32 5.06 -18.82 -27.47
C GLY A 32 6.58 -18.67 -27.67
N LYS A 33 7.09 -17.45 -27.82
CA LYS A 33 8.51 -17.16 -27.99
C LYS A 33 9.14 -16.70 -26.68
N PRO A 34 10.45 -16.94 -26.49
CA PRO A 34 11.17 -16.37 -25.36
C PRO A 34 10.97 -14.85 -25.28
N THR A 35 10.51 -14.38 -24.14
CA THR A 35 10.12 -12.97 -23.95
C THR A 35 10.70 -12.43 -22.66
N ASN A 36 11.36 -11.28 -22.77
CA ASN A 36 11.89 -10.55 -21.62
C ASN A 36 10.93 -9.40 -21.26
N VAL A 37 10.47 -9.38 -20.01
CA VAL A 37 9.60 -8.33 -19.47
C VAL A 37 10.33 -7.63 -18.35
N ASN A 38 10.48 -6.31 -18.45
CA ASN A 38 11.14 -5.48 -17.46
C ASN A 38 10.32 -4.24 -17.14
N ASN A 39 10.48 -3.72 -15.93
CA ASN A 39 9.93 -2.44 -15.53
C ASN A 39 10.54 -1.32 -16.40
N VAL A 40 9.75 -0.29 -16.71
CA VAL A 40 10.18 0.86 -17.53
C VAL A 40 11.37 1.59 -16.90
N GLU A 41 11.40 1.75 -15.58
CA GLU A 41 12.53 2.36 -14.88
C GLU A 41 13.82 1.54 -15.04
N THR A 42 13.73 0.21 -15.01
CA THR A 42 14.86 -0.68 -15.34
C THR A 42 15.38 -0.41 -16.75
N LEU A 43 14.49 -0.36 -17.74
CA LEU A 43 14.86 -0.07 -19.13
C LEU A 43 15.45 1.33 -19.29
N ALA A 44 14.95 2.33 -18.56
CA ALA A 44 15.46 3.70 -18.59
C ALA A 44 16.89 3.84 -18.03
N ASN A 45 17.28 2.97 -17.11
CA ASN A 45 18.64 2.96 -16.56
C ASN A 45 19.68 2.34 -17.52
N ILE A 46 19.28 1.45 -18.41
CA ILE A 46 20.21 0.72 -19.29
C ILE A 46 21.10 1.67 -20.13
N PRO A 47 20.57 2.68 -20.85
CA PRO A 47 21.40 3.59 -21.64
C PRO A 47 22.43 4.34 -20.81
N ILE A 48 22.06 4.74 -19.59
CA ILE A 48 22.95 5.47 -18.68
C ILE A 48 24.06 4.55 -18.19
N ILE A 49 23.74 3.31 -17.82
CA ILE A 49 24.73 2.31 -17.39
C ILE A 49 25.70 1.98 -18.51
N LEU A 50 25.21 1.79 -19.75
CA LEU A 50 26.08 1.53 -20.91
C LEU A 50 27.01 2.71 -21.24
N THR A 51 26.54 3.93 -21.00
CA THR A 51 27.32 5.13 -21.28
C THR A 51 28.38 5.43 -20.21
N ARG A 52 28.02 5.27 -18.92
CA ARG A 52 28.88 5.63 -17.78
C ARG A 52 29.66 4.44 -17.20
N GLY A 53 29.27 3.23 -17.54
CA GLY A 53 29.89 1.98 -17.08
C GLY A 53 29.23 1.39 -15.84
N ALA A 54 29.37 0.08 -15.74
CA ALA A 54 28.80 -0.71 -14.61
C ALA A 54 29.47 -0.36 -13.27
N GLU A 55 30.75 -0.09 -13.27
CA GLU A 55 31.51 0.31 -12.08
C GLU A 55 30.93 1.59 -11.46
N TRP A 56 30.66 2.60 -12.27
CA TRP A 56 30.03 3.84 -11.83
C TRP A 56 28.66 3.55 -11.20
N PHE A 57 27.81 2.76 -11.85
CA PHE A 57 26.47 2.42 -11.32
C PHE A 57 26.54 1.67 -9.99
N SER A 58 27.53 0.79 -9.85
CA SER A 58 27.71 0.00 -8.62
C SER A 58 28.14 0.82 -7.40
N THR A 59 28.65 2.07 -7.60
CA THR A 59 28.98 2.98 -6.49
C THR A 59 27.78 3.66 -5.87
N ILE A 60 26.60 3.62 -6.53
CA ILE A 60 25.38 4.26 -6.06
C ILE A 60 24.48 3.20 -5.39
N GLY A 61 23.88 3.52 -4.26
CA GLY A 61 22.97 2.64 -3.58
C GLY A 61 23.61 1.80 -2.47
N THR A 62 22.90 0.76 -2.03
CA THR A 62 23.33 -0.18 -0.97
C THR A 62 24.12 -1.34 -1.54
N GLU A 63 24.58 -2.26 -0.69
CA GLU A 63 25.30 -3.46 -1.11
C GLU A 63 24.50 -4.31 -2.10
N PHE A 64 23.20 -4.52 -1.82
CA PHE A 64 22.32 -5.40 -2.60
C PHE A 64 21.36 -4.67 -3.54
N SER A 65 21.14 -3.36 -3.34
CA SER A 65 20.25 -2.54 -4.18
C SER A 65 21.04 -1.38 -4.77
N LYS A 66 21.46 -1.52 -6.04
CA LYS A 66 22.27 -0.53 -6.73
C LYS A 66 21.45 0.51 -7.48
N GLY A 67 22.02 1.69 -7.64
CA GLY A 67 21.45 2.80 -8.42
C GLY A 67 20.52 3.68 -7.61
N THR A 68 19.66 4.37 -8.33
CA THR A 68 18.65 5.30 -7.80
C THR A 68 17.24 4.72 -7.94
N LYS A 69 16.29 5.33 -7.25
CA LYS A 69 14.87 5.00 -7.38
C LYS A 69 14.04 6.27 -7.46
N VAL A 70 13.10 6.30 -8.39
CA VAL A 70 12.12 7.36 -8.51
C VAL A 70 10.92 7.02 -7.63
N PHE A 71 10.52 7.99 -6.79
CA PHE A 71 9.33 7.90 -5.95
C PHE A 71 8.29 8.95 -6.33
N ALA A 72 7.04 8.53 -6.39
CA ALA A 72 5.88 9.42 -6.41
C ALA A 72 5.48 9.73 -4.96
N LEU A 73 5.94 10.86 -4.46
CA LEU A 73 5.69 11.32 -3.10
C LEU A 73 4.37 12.09 -3.06
N ALA A 74 3.44 11.63 -2.24
CA ALA A 74 2.08 12.16 -2.15
C ALA A 74 1.52 12.07 -0.72
N GLY A 75 0.30 12.57 -0.53
CA GLY A 75 -0.41 12.52 0.75
C GLY A 75 -0.27 13.79 1.57
N LYS A 76 -0.08 13.63 2.87
CA LYS A 76 -0.07 14.71 3.87
C LYS A 76 1.33 15.31 4.08
N ILE A 77 2.01 15.62 3.01
CA ILE A 77 3.38 16.14 2.98
C ILE A 77 3.41 17.50 2.29
N ASN A 78 4.38 18.35 2.63
CA ASN A 78 4.45 19.71 2.09
C ASN A 78 4.83 19.72 0.61
N ASN A 79 5.87 18.97 0.21
CA ASN A 79 6.35 18.90 -1.16
C ASN A 79 5.85 17.59 -1.81
N VAL A 80 4.84 17.69 -2.65
CA VAL A 80 4.29 16.57 -3.43
C VAL A 80 4.91 16.56 -4.82
N GLY A 81 5.29 15.40 -5.33
CA GLY A 81 5.85 15.27 -6.69
C GLY A 81 6.67 14.01 -6.89
N LEU A 82 7.41 13.99 -7.99
CA LEU A 82 8.39 12.95 -8.26
C LEU A 82 9.73 13.36 -7.69
N ILE A 83 10.35 12.42 -7.00
CA ILE A 83 11.70 12.55 -6.46
C ILE A 83 12.55 11.37 -6.93
N GLU A 84 13.83 11.60 -7.14
CA GLU A 84 14.81 10.55 -7.41
C GLU A 84 15.88 10.59 -6.32
N VAL A 85 16.08 9.45 -5.67
CA VAL A 85 17.06 9.31 -4.58
C VAL A 85 17.90 8.06 -4.75
N PRO A 86 19.15 8.05 -4.26
CA PRO A 86 19.94 6.82 -4.19
C PRO A 86 19.22 5.75 -3.35
N MET A 87 19.35 4.50 -3.74
CA MET A 87 18.94 3.39 -2.88
C MET A 87 19.69 3.48 -1.54
N GLY A 88 18.99 3.25 -0.43
CA GLY A 88 19.54 3.39 0.91
C GLY A 88 19.28 4.77 1.57
N THR A 89 18.74 5.75 0.84
CA THR A 89 18.20 6.97 1.46
C THR A 89 17.13 6.58 2.48
N THR A 90 17.11 7.19 3.66
CA THR A 90 16.16 6.82 4.70
C THR A 90 14.77 7.42 4.47
N LEU A 91 13.74 6.78 5.01
CA LEU A 91 12.38 7.35 5.00
C LEU A 91 12.34 8.73 5.67
N ARG A 92 13.15 8.96 6.69
CA ARG A 92 13.27 10.24 7.38
C ARG A 92 13.75 11.34 6.44
N GLU A 93 14.85 11.11 5.74
CA GLU A 93 15.39 12.07 4.76
C GLU A 93 14.36 12.39 3.67
N VAL A 94 13.70 11.37 3.13
CA VAL A 94 12.66 11.57 2.11
C VAL A 94 11.48 12.38 2.64
N ILE A 95 10.97 12.08 3.83
CA ILE A 95 9.77 12.72 4.36
C ILE A 95 10.06 14.14 4.86
N TYR A 96 11.15 14.33 5.61
CA TYR A 96 11.38 15.60 6.29
C TYR A 96 12.30 16.54 5.52
N GLU A 97 13.36 16.05 4.89
CA GLU A 97 14.31 16.90 4.19
C GLU A 97 13.82 17.23 2.77
N ILE A 98 13.48 16.21 1.99
CA ILE A 98 13.02 16.37 0.61
C ILE A 98 11.54 16.79 0.57
N GLY A 99 10.71 16.06 1.29
CA GLY A 99 9.26 16.27 1.38
C GLY A 99 8.86 17.50 2.21
N GLY A 100 9.80 18.10 2.95
CA GLY A 100 9.55 19.31 3.76
C GLY A 100 8.68 19.07 4.99
N GLY A 101 8.53 17.80 5.42
CA GLY A 101 7.75 17.41 6.59
C GLY A 101 6.24 17.40 6.36
N ILE A 102 5.50 17.16 7.44
CA ILE A 102 4.05 16.95 7.39
C ILE A 102 3.31 18.27 7.22
N LYS A 103 2.33 18.28 6.32
CA LYS A 103 1.53 19.44 5.98
C LYS A 103 0.83 20.02 7.20
N GLY A 104 0.93 21.36 7.36
CA GLY A 104 0.28 22.08 8.45
C GLY A 104 0.91 21.85 9.83
N GLY A 105 2.14 21.32 9.90
CA GLY A 105 2.86 21.08 11.15
C GLY A 105 2.26 19.96 12.01
N LYS A 106 1.43 19.12 11.43
CA LYS A 106 0.85 17.94 12.10
C LYS A 106 1.90 16.86 12.34
N LYS A 107 1.54 15.89 13.16
CA LYS A 107 2.42 14.76 13.46
C LYS A 107 2.37 13.72 12.33
N PHE A 108 3.53 13.18 12.00
CA PHE A 108 3.64 12.00 11.14
C PHE A 108 2.93 10.81 11.81
N LYS A 109 2.18 10.05 11.04
CA LYS A 109 1.53 8.84 11.51
C LYS A 109 2.08 7.60 10.83
N ALA A 110 2.10 7.63 9.51
CA ALA A 110 2.54 6.50 8.72
C ALA A 110 2.89 6.90 7.28
N VAL A 111 3.59 6.02 6.60
CA VAL A 111 3.81 6.09 5.16
C VAL A 111 3.50 4.73 4.52
N GLN A 112 2.70 4.74 3.48
CA GLN A 112 2.47 3.56 2.63
C GLN A 112 3.51 3.58 1.52
N THR A 113 4.33 2.53 1.43
CA THR A 113 5.28 2.31 0.34
C THR A 113 4.83 1.15 -0.54
N GLY A 114 5.30 1.10 -1.79
CA GLY A 114 4.93 0.03 -2.72
C GLY A 114 3.51 0.11 -3.30
N GLY A 115 2.84 1.25 -3.13
CA GLY A 115 1.46 1.44 -3.59
C GLY A 115 0.43 0.58 -2.83
N PRO A 116 -0.70 0.22 -3.47
CA PRO A 116 -1.78 -0.55 -2.82
C PRO A 116 -1.38 -1.95 -2.36
N SER A 117 -0.27 -2.47 -2.87
CA SER A 117 0.22 -3.83 -2.54
C SER A 117 1.31 -3.83 -1.48
N GLY A 118 1.77 -2.65 -1.06
CA GLY A 118 2.82 -2.52 -0.06
C GLY A 118 2.31 -2.50 1.38
N GLY A 119 3.20 -2.17 2.30
CA GLY A 119 2.92 -2.09 3.72
C GLY A 119 2.89 -0.65 4.23
N CYS A 120 2.28 -0.48 5.38
CA CYS A 120 2.20 0.78 6.10
C CYS A 120 3.27 0.82 7.19
N LEU A 121 4.23 1.73 7.04
CA LEU A 121 5.37 1.92 7.94
C LEU A 121 5.10 3.11 8.87
N THR A 122 5.56 2.99 10.12
CA THR A 122 5.30 3.95 11.19
C THR A 122 6.56 4.71 11.61
N GLU A 123 6.46 5.56 12.61
CA GLU A 123 7.58 6.36 13.13
C GLU A 123 8.82 5.54 13.49
N LYS A 124 8.65 4.32 14.01
CA LYS A 124 9.76 3.41 14.34
C LYS A 124 10.60 2.96 13.13
N HIS A 125 10.06 3.14 11.92
CA HIS A 125 10.73 2.76 10.68
C HIS A 125 11.33 3.96 9.92
N LEU A 126 11.27 5.17 10.47
CA LEU A 126 11.75 6.37 9.77
C LEU A 126 13.23 6.29 9.36
N ASP A 127 14.04 5.59 10.15
CA ASP A 127 15.48 5.43 9.88
C ASP A 127 15.80 4.17 9.04
N THR A 128 14.76 3.47 8.54
CA THR A 128 14.94 2.36 7.61
C THR A 128 15.45 2.86 6.27
N PRO A 129 16.58 2.32 5.76
CA PRO A 129 17.03 2.59 4.41
C PRO A 129 16.01 2.10 3.37
N ILE A 130 15.73 2.93 2.38
CA ILE A 130 14.79 2.57 1.31
C ILE A 130 15.55 1.74 0.27
N ASP A 131 15.45 0.43 0.39
CA ASP A 131 15.91 -0.54 -0.60
C ASP A 131 14.99 -1.76 -0.61
N PHE A 132 15.26 -2.71 -1.49
CA PHE A 132 14.35 -3.86 -1.66
C PHE A 132 14.32 -4.76 -0.42
N ASP A 133 15.47 -5.03 0.18
CA ASP A 133 15.60 -5.99 1.28
C ASP A 133 15.09 -5.40 2.60
N ASN A 134 15.49 -4.17 2.92
CA ASN A 134 15.07 -3.52 4.16
C ASN A 134 13.56 -3.26 4.19
N LEU A 135 12.96 -2.77 3.08
CA LEU A 135 11.50 -2.58 3.04
C LEU A 135 10.74 -3.91 3.16
N LEU A 136 11.27 -4.99 2.58
CA LEU A 136 10.65 -6.31 2.69
C LEU A 136 10.75 -6.85 4.12
N ALA A 137 11.87 -6.67 4.80
CA ALA A 137 12.07 -7.06 6.20
C ALA A 137 11.09 -6.36 7.15
N GLU A 138 10.74 -5.10 6.85
CA GLU A 138 9.74 -4.31 7.61
C GLU A 138 8.28 -4.60 7.20
N GLY A 139 8.05 -5.63 6.39
CA GLY A 139 6.70 -6.04 5.96
C GLY A 139 6.06 -5.11 4.93
N SER A 140 6.88 -4.33 4.22
CA SER A 140 6.46 -3.50 3.09
C SER A 140 7.13 -3.95 1.80
N MET A 141 7.18 -3.09 0.79
CA MET A 141 7.85 -3.35 -0.48
C MET A 141 8.19 -2.04 -1.19
N MET A 142 9.14 -2.11 -2.11
CA MET A 142 9.50 -1.00 -2.99
C MET A 142 8.39 -0.69 -4.00
N GLY A 143 7.85 -1.71 -4.65
CA GLY A 143 6.89 -1.57 -5.75
C GLY A 143 7.43 -0.69 -6.88
N SER A 144 6.54 0.10 -7.46
CA SER A 144 6.90 1.08 -8.51
C SER A 144 7.30 2.46 -7.96
N GLY A 145 7.53 2.58 -6.65
CA GLY A 145 7.94 3.84 -6.02
C GLY A 145 6.79 4.73 -5.55
N GLY A 146 5.59 4.19 -5.39
CA GLY A 146 4.50 4.93 -4.75
C GLY A 146 4.78 5.12 -3.25
N MET A 147 4.72 6.36 -2.78
CA MET A 147 4.93 6.72 -1.37
C MET A 147 3.85 7.72 -0.92
N ILE A 148 2.95 7.28 -0.04
CA ILE A 148 1.82 8.09 0.43
C ILE A 148 1.96 8.32 1.93
N VAL A 149 2.20 9.58 2.31
CA VAL A 149 2.40 10.00 3.69
C VAL A 149 1.07 10.36 4.34
N MET A 150 0.88 9.91 5.58
CA MET A 150 -0.31 10.09 6.40
C MET A 150 0.01 10.85 7.68
N ASP A 151 -0.92 11.68 8.12
CA ASP A 151 -0.83 12.45 9.36
C ASP A 151 -1.72 11.85 10.47
N GLU A 152 -1.70 12.46 11.64
CA GLU A 152 -2.46 12.04 12.82
C GLU A 152 -4.00 12.03 12.63
N ASP A 153 -4.51 12.72 11.61
CA ASP A 153 -5.94 12.77 11.28
C ASP A 153 -6.37 11.67 10.29
N ASP A 154 -5.47 10.80 9.88
CA ASP A 154 -5.81 9.67 9.03
C ASP A 154 -6.26 8.46 9.85
N CYS A 155 -7.40 7.85 9.47
CA CYS A 155 -7.90 6.62 10.07
C CYS A 155 -7.28 5.41 9.37
N MET A 156 -6.49 4.62 10.09
CA MET A 156 -5.77 3.49 9.49
C MET A 156 -6.70 2.36 9.04
N VAL A 157 -7.86 2.21 9.67
CA VAL A 157 -8.90 1.26 9.21
C VAL A 157 -9.48 1.71 7.87
N SER A 158 -9.73 3.01 7.71
CA SER A 158 -10.22 3.59 6.44
C SER A 158 -9.17 3.53 5.34
N VAL A 159 -7.90 3.72 5.68
CA VAL A 159 -6.77 3.59 4.75
C VAL A 159 -6.65 2.14 4.24
N ALA A 160 -6.68 1.15 5.14
CA ALA A 160 -6.67 -0.26 4.76
C ALA A 160 -7.85 -0.62 3.85
N ARG A 161 -9.05 -0.11 4.17
CA ARG A 161 -10.25 -0.28 3.35
C ARG A 161 -10.08 0.29 1.95
N PHE A 162 -9.55 1.50 1.84
CA PHE A 162 -9.31 2.17 0.55
C PHE A 162 -8.38 1.37 -0.37
N TYR A 163 -7.24 0.90 0.15
CA TYR A 163 -6.31 0.11 -0.65
C TYR A 163 -6.87 -1.26 -1.05
N LEU A 164 -7.63 -1.87 -0.15
CA LEU A 164 -8.24 -3.17 -0.44
C LEU A 164 -9.37 -3.05 -1.47
N ASP A 165 -10.16 -1.97 -1.42
CA ASP A 165 -11.20 -1.66 -2.38
C ASP A 165 -10.63 -1.57 -3.80
N PHE A 166 -9.56 -0.77 -3.96
CA PHE A 166 -8.79 -0.70 -5.21
C PHE A 166 -8.34 -2.10 -5.69
N THR A 167 -7.82 -2.94 -4.77
CA THR A 167 -7.36 -4.28 -5.15
C THR A 167 -8.50 -5.21 -5.56
N VAL A 168 -9.67 -5.07 -4.96
CA VAL A 168 -10.88 -5.81 -5.35
C VAL A 168 -11.31 -5.44 -6.76
N GLU A 169 -11.27 -4.14 -7.12
CA GLU A 169 -11.59 -3.65 -8.46
C GLU A 169 -10.59 -4.13 -9.52
N GLU A 170 -9.29 -4.13 -9.18
CA GLU A 170 -8.20 -4.55 -10.07
C GLU A 170 -8.05 -6.08 -10.21
N SER A 171 -8.76 -6.87 -9.43
CA SER A 171 -8.67 -8.33 -9.46
C SER A 171 -9.18 -8.89 -10.80
N CYS A 172 -8.35 -9.71 -11.48
CA CYS A 172 -8.78 -10.42 -12.69
C CYS A 172 -9.88 -11.45 -12.45
N GLY A 173 -10.12 -11.82 -11.17
CA GLY A 173 -11.16 -12.77 -10.78
C GLY A 173 -10.84 -14.25 -11.03
N LYS A 174 -9.62 -14.63 -11.45
CA LYS A 174 -9.27 -16.00 -11.79
C LYS A 174 -9.25 -16.93 -10.57
N CYS A 175 -8.48 -16.61 -9.54
CA CYS A 175 -8.33 -17.49 -8.38
C CYS A 175 -9.27 -17.10 -7.23
N THR A 176 -9.80 -18.11 -6.54
CA THR A 176 -10.75 -17.94 -5.44
C THR A 176 -10.21 -17.11 -4.26
N PRO A 177 -8.95 -17.32 -3.79
CA PRO A 177 -8.42 -16.54 -2.68
C PRO A 177 -8.47 -15.02 -2.95
N CYS A 178 -8.04 -14.57 -4.11
CA CYS A 178 -8.11 -13.16 -4.50
C CYS A 178 -9.56 -12.70 -4.74
N ARG A 179 -10.30 -13.39 -5.62
CA ARG A 179 -11.66 -13.00 -6.02
C ARG A 179 -12.64 -12.92 -4.85
N ILE A 180 -12.68 -13.93 -4.01
CA ILE A 180 -13.64 -14.04 -2.91
C ILE A 180 -13.03 -13.51 -1.61
N GLY A 181 -11.78 -13.89 -1.32
CA GLY A 181 -11.13 -13.53 -0.06
C GLY A 181 -11.01 -12.01 0.12
N ASN A 182 -10.54 -11.28 -0.90
CA ASN A 182 -10.44 -9.82 -0.80
C ASN A 182 -11.81 -9.14 -0.61
N LYS A 183 -12.86 -9.64 -1.28
CA LYS A 183 -14.23 -9.13 -1.05
C LYS A 183 -14.66 -9.33 0.40
N ARG A 184 -14.37 -10.49 1.00
CA ARG A 184 -14.68 -10.76 2.39
C ARG A 184 -13.91 -9.89 3.36
N LEU A 185 -12.61 -9.65 3.10
CA LEU A 185 -11.84 -8.69 3.90
C LEU A 185 -12.45 -7.28 3.79
N LEU A 186 -12.83 -6.85 2.58
CA LEU A 186 -13.44 -5.54 2.35
C LEU A 186 -14.80 -5.40 3.06
N GLU A 187 -15.64 -6.42 3.00
CA GLU A 187 -16.91 -6.46 3.74
C GLU A 187 -16.70 -6.31 5.25
N ILE A 188 -15.66 -6.95 5.80
CA ILE A 188 -15.31 -6.83 7.22
C ILE A 188 -14.85 -5.41 7.54
N LEU A 189 -13.98 -4.80 6.72
CA LEU A 189 -13.53 -3.43 6.93
C LEU A 189 -14.69 -2.43 6.82
N ASN A 190 -15.61 -2.61 5.85
CA ASN A 190 -16.83 -1.82 5.77
C ASN A 190 -17.67 -1.94 7.04
N LYS A 191 -17.89 -3.17 7.51
CA LYS A 191 -18.61 -3.45 8.75
C LYS A 191 -17.98 -2.76 9.97
N ILE A 192 -16.64 -2.74 10.06
CA ILE A 192 -15.92 -2.08 11.14
C ILE A 192 -16.08 -0.55 11.05
N THR A 193 -15.88 0.04 9.88
CA THR A 193 -16.00 1.50 9.67
C THR A 193 -17.43 2.01 9.80
N GLU A 194 -18.43 1.14 9.67
CA GLU A 194 -19.84 1.41 9.88
C GLU A 194 -20.32 1.17 11.33
N GLY A 195 -19.41 0.80 12.24
CA GLY A 195 -19.75 0.57 13.65
C GLY A 195 -20.37 -0.79 13.98
N ARG A 196 -20.48 -1.68 12.99
CA ARG A 196 -21.07 -3.03 13.14
C ARG A 196 -20.02 -4.13 13.37
N GLY A 197 -18.73 -3.75 13.43
CA GLY A 197 -17.61 -4.66 13.65
C GLY A 197 -17.64 -5.34 15.02
N SER A 198 -17.03 -6.53 15.10
CA SER A 198 -16.84 -7.34 16.29
C SER A 198 -15.38 -7.79 16.44
N GLU A 199 -14.98 -8.26 17.63
CA GLU A 199 -13.62 -8.77 17.85
C GLU A 199 -13.29 -9.99 16.98
N LYS A 200 -14.28 -10.81 16.68
CA LYS A 200 -14.13 -11.93 15.76
C LYS A 200 -13.75 -11.46 14.35
N ASP A 201 -14.21 -10.28 13.94
CA ASP A 201 -13.85 -9.68 12.65
C ASP A 201 -12.36 -9.36 12.59
N LEU A 202 -11.75 -8.89 13.70
CA LEU A 202 -10.30 -8.62 13.76
C LEU A 202 -9.47 -9.90 13.58
N GLN A 203 -9.88 -10.97 14.25
CA GLN A 203 -9.23 -12.28 14.08
C GLN A 203 -9.39 -12.79 12.64
N THR A 204 -10.57 -12.62 12.06
CA THR A 204 -10.85 -13.03 10.68
C THR A 204 -10.01 -12.23 9.67
N LEU A 205 -9.84 -10.90 9.87
CA LEU A 205 -8.96 -10.09 9.03
C LEU A 205 -7.53 -10.64 8.99
N SER A 206 -6.97 -10.98 10.15
CA SER A 206 -5.62 -11.53 10.25
C SER A 206 -5.53 -12.91 9.57
N THR A 207 -6.41 -13.84 9.95
CA THR A 207 -6.35 -15.23 9.44
C THR A 207 -6.63 -15.30 7.95
N LEU A 208 -7.71 -14.64 7.49
CA LEU A 208 -8.07 -14.65 6.07
C LEU A 208 -7.03 -13.90 5.22
N GLY A 209 -6.50 -12.78 5.73
CA GLY A 209 -5.43 -12.05 5.07
C GLY A 209 -4.20 -12.95 4.82
N GLN A 210 -3.78 -13.71 5.83
CA GLN A 210 -2.67 -14.65 5.69
C GLN A 210 -2.98 -15.76 4.67
N VAL A 211 -4.17 -16.35 4.73
CA VAL A 211 -4.59 -17.38 3.76
C VAL A 211 -4.56 -16.86 2.32
N ILE A 212 -5.05 -15.64 2.07
CA ILE A 212 -5.00 -15.04 0.73
C ILE A 212 -3.55 -14.85 0.28
N LYS A 213 -2.69 -14.33 1.17
CA LYS A 213 -1.27 -14.13 0.89
C LYS A 213 -0.58 -15.42 0.46
N ASP A 214 -0.86 -16.51 1.16
CA ASP A 214 -0.18 -17.79 0.97
C ASP A 214 -0.74 -18.60 -0.22
N THR A 215 -1.99 -18.36 -0.63
CA THR A 215 -2.70 -19.23 -1.59
C THR A 215 -3.12 -18.55 -2.89
N ALA A 216 -2.97 -17.22 -3.01
CA ALA A 216 -3.29 -16.52 -4.24
C ALA A 216 -2.30 -16.86 -5.37
N LEU A 217 -2.81 -16.92 -6.61
CA LEU A 217 -2.08 -17.36 -7.77
C LEU A 217 -0.94 -16.44 -8.20
N CYS A 218 -1.11 -15.13 -8.07
CA CYS A 218 -0.16 -14.13 -8.56
C CYS A 218 0.12 -13.05 -7.52
N GLY A 219 1.15 -12.21 -7.79
CA GLY A 219 1.60 -11.14 -6.91
C GLY A 219 0.50 -10.19 -6.47
N LEU A 220 -0.48 -9.84 -7.32
CA LEU A 220 -1.60 -8.99 -6.91
C LEU A 220 -2.36 -9.59 -5.72
N GLY A 221 -2.77 -10.85 -5.82
CA GLY A 221 -3.50 -11.52 -4.75
C GLY A 221 -2.64 -11.78 -3.51
N GLN A 222 -1.38 -12.17 -3.70
CA GLN A 222 -0.44 -12.43 -2.60
C GLN A 222 -0.12 -11.18 -1.79
N THR A 223 -0.14 -10.01 -2.40
CA THR A 223 0.19 -8.73 -1.74
C THR A 223 -1.03 -7.91 -1.34
N SER A 224 -2.21 -8.23 -1.87
CA SER A 224 -3.45 -7.50 -1.58
C SER A 224 -3.79 -7.37 -0.09
N PRO A 225 -3.50 -8.35 0.80
CA PRO A 225 -3.77 -8.21 2.22
C PRO A 225 -2.74 -7.37 2.99
N ASN A 226 -1.58 -7.03 2.38
CA ASN A 226 -0.50 -6.34 3.08
C ASN A 226 -0.95 -5.03 3.77
N PRO A 227 -1.72 -4.12 3.13
CA PRO A 227 -2.20 -2.93 3.82
C PRO A 227 -3.08 -3.24 5.03
N VAL A 228 -3.91 -4.28 4.94
CA VAL A 228 -4.77 -4.73 6.05
C VAL A 228 -3.92 -5.30 7.18
N LEU A 229 -3.02 -6.21 6.88
CA LEU A 229 -2.17 -6.88 7.88
C LEU A 229 -1.20 -5.90 8.54
N SER A 230 -0.55 -5.01 7.78
CA SER A 230 0.37 -4.03 8.33
C SER A 230 -0.33 -2.98 9.19
N THR A 231 -1.49 -2.47 8.78
CA THR A 231 -2.26 -1.53 9.61
C THR A 231 -2.86 -2.21 10.83
N LEU A 232 -3.35 -3.43 10.71
CA LEU A 232 -3.83 -4.21 11.86
C LEU A 232 -2.71 -4.46 12.88
N ASN A 233 -1.51 -4.77 12.41
CA ASN A 233 -0.35 -5.00 13.29
C ASN A 233 0.15 -3.71 13.96
N ASN A 234 0.30 -2.63 13.20
CA ASN A 234 0.91 -1.39 13.68
C ASN A 234 -0.08 -0.45 14.40
N PHE A 235 -1.40 -0.59 14.17
CA PHE A 235 -2.44 0.29 14.70
C PHE A 235 -3.61 -0.51 15.28
N TYR A 236 -3.32 -1.63 15.94
CA TYR A 236 -4.33 -2.52 16.51
C TYR A 236 -5.29 -1.81 17.46
N ASP A 237 -4.81 -0.84 18.21
CA ASP A 237 -5.62 -0.01 19.11
C ASP A 237 -6.72 0.78 18.37
N GLU A 238 -6.45 1.28 17.17
CA GLU A 238 -7.47 1.95 16.36
C GLU A 238 -8.59 0.98 15.93
N TYR A 239 -8.23 -0.23 15.52
CA TYR A 239 -9.20 -1.27 15.19
C TYR A 239 -10.06 -1.65 16.40
N VAL A 240 -9.43 -1.82 17.56
CA VAL A 240 -10.15 -2.14 18.82
C VAL A 240 -11.12 -1.01 19.17
N LYS A 241 -10.74 0.26 19.05
CA LYS A 241 -11.64 1.40 19.30
C LYS A 241 -12.82 1.43 18.35
N HIS A 242 -12.60 1.16 17.06
CA HIS A 242 -13.71 1.06 16.10
C HIS A 242 -14.69 -0.07 16.46
N VAL A 243 -14.17 -1.19 16.97
CA VAL A 243 -14.98 -2.38 17.28
C VAL A 243 -15.65 -2.31 18.66
N ARG A 244 -14.91 -1.93 19.72
CA ARG A 244 -15.40 -1.91 21.10
C ARG A 244 -16.11 -0.61 21.47
N GLU A 245 -15.42 0.52 21.21
CA GLU A 245 -15.90 1.83 21.65
C GLU A 245 -16.81 2.50 20.60
N LYS A 246 -16.89 1.93 19.40
CA LYS A 246 -17.63 2.50 18.26
C LYS A 246 -17.21 3.96 17.97
N THR A 247 -15.91 4.24 18.09
CA THR A 247 -15.34 5.57 17.89
C THR A 247 -14.25 5.55 16.84
N CYS A 248 -14.16 6.61 16.06
CA CYS A 248 -13.05 6.86 15.13
C CYS A 248 -12.26 8.09 15.59
N ARG A 249 -11.03 7.88 16.08
CA ARG A 249 -10.19 8.97 16.59
C ARG A 249 -9.92 10.04 15.53
N ALA A 250 -9.71 9.63 14.29
CA ALA A 250 -9.50 10.52 13.14
C ALA A 250 -10.79 11.16 12.61
N ARG A 251 -11.96 10.82 13.14
CA ARG A 251 -13.28 11.32 12.73
C ARG A 251 -13.61 11.15 11.24
N GLN A 252 -12.97 10.22 10.56
CA GLN A 252 -13.20 9.94 9.14
C GLN A 252 -14.37 8.97 8.91
N CYS A 253 -14.63 8.07 9.85
CA CYS A 253 -15.70 7.09 9.76
C CYS A 253 -17.04 7.73 10.17
N LYS A 254 -17.82 8.19 9.20
CA LYS A 254 -19.06 8.97 9.45
C LYS A 254 -20.05 8.26 10.37
N SER A 255 -20.20 6.94 10.25
CA SER A 255 -21.11 6.14 11.08
C SER A 255 -20.68 6.03 12.55
N LEU A 256 -19.45 6.43 12.86
CA LEU A 256 -18.88 6.44 14.22
C LEU A 256 -18.79 7.85 14.80
N LEU A 257 -19.37 8.85 14.15
CA LEU A 257 -19.41 10.22 14.66
C LEU A 257 -20.62 10.38 15.59
N THR A 258 -20.35 10.89 16.77
CA THR A 258 -21.40 11.31 17.70
C THR A 258 -21.48 12.84 17.69
N TYR A 259 -22.63 13.37 17.36
CA TYR A 259 -22.91 14.80 17.39
C TYR A 259 -23.53 15.13 18.74
N THR A 260 -22.91 16.07 19.46
CA THR A 260 -23.42 16.54 20.76
C THR A 260 -23.65 18.04 20.69
N ILE A 261 -24.70 18.50 21.35
CA ILE A 261 -24.97 19.92 21.54
C ILE A 261 -24.29 20.34 22.84
N ASN A 262 -23.45 21.37 22.80
CA ASN A 262 -22.90 21.94 24.02
C ASN A 262 -24.02 22.72 24.75
N PRO A 263 -24.44 22.28 25.96
CA PRO A 263 -25.53 22.95 26.69
C PRO A 263 -25.24 24.41 27.02
N GLU A 264 -23.96 24.74 27.25
CA GLU A 264 -23.54 26.12 27.62
C GLU A 264 -23.63 27.11 26.44
N LEU A 265 -23.51 26.57 25.19
CA LEU A 265 -23.62 27.39 23.99
C LEU A 265 -24.99 27.30 23.32
N CYS A 266 -25.86 26.42 23.81
CA CYS A 266 -27.17 26.20 23.24
C CYS A 266 -28.15 27.34 23.58
N ILE A 267 -28.64 28.05 22.57
CA ILE A 267 -29.63 29.13 22.71
C ILE A 267 -31.08 28.63 22.61
N GLY A 268 -31.31 27.32 22.54
CA GLY A 268 -32.66 26.73 22.47
C GLY A 268 -33.43 26.98 21.16
N CYS A 269 -32.76 27.28 20.07
CA CYS A 269 -33.42 27.66 18.79
C CYS A 269 -34.04 26.46 18.02
N HIS A 270 -33.89 25.25 18.49
CA HIS A 270 -34.40 23.98 17.89
C HIS A 270 -33.94 23.69 16.45
N LEU A 271 -32.98 24.42 15.87
CA LEU A 271 -32.48 24.18 14.52
C LEU A 271 -31.81 22.80 14.33
N CYS A 272 -31.25 22.24 15.40
CA CYS A 272 -30.62 20.93 15.42
C CYS A 272 -31.61 19.76 15.54
N PHE A 273 -32.89 20.01 15.73
CA PHE A 273 -33.95 19.02 15.91
C PHE A 273 -34.64 18.67 14.57
N LYS A 274 -34.37 19.40 13.51
CA LYS A 274 -34.89 19.11 12.16
C LYS A 274 -33.96 18.13 11.44
#